data_cf39b3f7edb691a338ffafa5135a5e34
#
_entry.id   cf39b3f7edb691a338ffafa5135a5e34
#
_cell.length_a   1.000
_cell.length_b   1.000
_cell.length_c   1.000
_cell.angle_alpha   90.00
_cell.angle_beta   90.00
_cell.angle_gamma   90.00
#
_symmetry.space_group_name_H-M   'P 1'
#
loop_
_entity.id
_entity.type
_entity.pdbx_description
1 polymer ?
#
loop_
_entity_poly.entity_id
_entity_poly.type
_entity_poly.pdbx_seq_one_letter_code
_entity_poly.pdbx_strand_id
1 'polypeptide(L)'
;MKTAVIGLGLIGGSMAKAFKDNTDSEVFGLDINESVMLKAKLVGAIDEELTDGILAQCDRIILALYPESTVEFLRSKADIIKKGAVVIDCSGVKRYVFTPAHELAKAHGFEFIGGHPMAGVERWGFDSSFGMLFNNASMILTPDGGTDIALLHEIKNMFLSIGFGSITVVSPEQHDRIIAYTSQLAHVVASAYIKSPTALEHTGMSAVSY
;
A
#
# COMPACT_ATOMS: atom_id res chain seq x y z
N MET A 1 0.12 6.83 19.16
CA MET A 1 1.14 6.58 18.12
C MET A 1 0.78 7.38 16.89
N LYS A 2 1.77 7.99 16.21
CA LYS A 2 1.52 8.82 15.02
C LYS A 2 1.74 8.00 13.75
N THR A 3 0.73 7.93 12.90
CA THR A 3 0.75 7.18 11.63
C THR A 3 0.49 8.13 10.46
N ALA A 4 1.43 8.21 9.52
CA ALA A 4 1.24 8.93 8.27
C ALA A 4 0.75 7.97 7.17
N VAL A 5 -0.20 8.41 6.35
CA VAL A 5 -0.67 7.69 5.15
C VAL A 5 -0.53 8.61 3.96
N ILE A 6 0.32 8.23 3.00
CA ILE A 6 0.63 8.99 1.80
C ILE A 6 -0.01 8.32 0.58
N GLY A 7 -0.83 9.07 -0.14
CA GLY A 7 -1.72 8.58 -1.18
C GLY A 7 -3.04 8.08 -0.60
N LEU A 8 -4.07 8.91 -0.65
CA LEU A 8 -5.39 8.60 -0.10
C LEU A 8 -6.37 8.08 -1.18
N GLY A 9 -5.87 7.20 -2.05
CA GLY A 9 -6.71 6.45 -2.98
C GLY A 9 -7.55 5.35 -2.27
N LEU A 10 -7.96 4.32 -3.03
CA LEU A 10 -8.68 3.17 -2.45
C LEU A 10 -7.91 2.53 -1.28
N ILE A 11 -6.64 2.19 -1.50
CA ILE A 11 -5.82 1.48 -0.50
C ILE A 11 -5.47 2.40 0.67
N GLY A 12 -4.87 3.56 0.41
CA GLY A 12 -4.44 4.45 1.49
C GLY A 12 -5.61 5.05 2.27
N GLY A 13 -6.69 5.44 1.59
CA GLY A 13 -7.91 5.90 2.26
C GLY A 13 -8.54 4.81 3.14
N SER A 14 -8.54 3.56 2.68
CA SER A 14 -9.01 2.43 3.50
C SER A 14 -8.07 2.13 4.66
N MET A 15 -6.75 2.25 4.44
CA MET A 15 -5.76 2.08 5.50
C MET A 15 -5.93 3.13 6.60
N ALA A 16 -6.09 4.41 6.20
CA ALA A 16 -6.34 5.50 7.14
C ALA A 16 -7.60 5.25 7.99
N LYS A 17 -8.73 4.89 7.34
CA LYS A 17 -9.98 4.54 8.03
C LYS A 17 -9.81 3.33 8.95
N ALA A 18 -9.12 2.27 8.49
CA ALA A 18 -8.89 1.07 9.30
C ALA A 18 -8.06 1.38 10.56
N PHE A 19 -7.04 2.24 10.47
CA PHE A 19 -6.30 2.71 11.63
C PHE A 19 -7.18 3.52 12.59
N LYS A 20 -8.03 4.43 12.08
CA LYS A 20 -8.95 5.22 12.89
C LYS A 20 -9.99 4.35 13.60
N ASP A 21 -10.52 3.35 12.92
CA ASP A 21 -11.58 2.50 13.44
C ASP A 21 -11.09 1.48 14.49
N ASN A 22 -9.82 1.04 14.40
CA ASN A 22 -9.34 -0.12 15.14
C ASN A 22 -8.12 0.17 16.06
N THR A 23 -7.62 1.41 16.09
CA THR A 23 -6.46 1.78 16.92
C THR A 23 -6.60 3.18 17.52
N ASP A 24 -5.80 3.47 18.55
CA ASP A 24 -5.67 4.82 19.12
C ASP A 24 -4.62 5.68 18.39
N SER A 25 -4.35 5.39 17.10
CA SER A 25 -3.39 6.14 16.32
C SER A 25 -3.93 7.51 15.91
N GLU A 26 -3.11 8.53 16.05
CA GLU A 26 -3.30 9.78 15.32
C GLU A 26 -2.91 9.54 13.86
N VAL A 27 -3.82 9.78 12.93
CA VAL A 27 -3.63 9.50 11.50
C VAL A 27 -3.48 10.81 10.72
N PHE A 28 -2.36 10.96 10.04
CA PHE A 28 -2.04 12.11 9.20
C PHE A 28 -2.03 11.68 7.74
N GLY A 29 -2.68 12.45 6.88
CA GLY A 29 -2.81 12.10 5.46
C GLY A 29 -2.13 13.08 4.53
N LEU A 30 -1.67 12.58 3.39
CA LEU A 30 -1.17 13.39 2.28
C LEU A 30 -1.65 12.82 0.95
N ASP A 31 -2.26 13.68 0.14
CA ASP A 31 -2.61 13.39 -1.25
C ASP A 31 -2.39 14.64 -2.09
N ILE A 32 -2.06 14.47 -3.36
CA ILE A 32 -1.88 15.59 -4.30
C ILE A 32 -3.21 16.27 -4.66
N ASN A 33 -4.34 15.60 -4.41
CA ASN A 33 -5.67 16.08 -4.72
C ASN A 33 -6.30 16.74 -3.49
N GLU A 34 -6.40 18.06 -3.48
CA GLU A 34 -7.00 18.85 -2.39
C GLU A 34 -8.43 18.41 -2.06
N SER A 35 -9.24 18.01 -3.06
CA SER A 35 -10.60 17.52 -2.80
C SER A 35 -10.59 16.20 -2.02
N VAL A 36 -9.62 15.33 -2.25
CA VAL A 36 -9.42 14.10 -1.47
C VAL A 36 -9.04 14.44 -0.04
N MET A 37 -8.12 15.39 0.16
CA MET A 37 -7.70 15.84 1.49
C MET A 37 -8.86 16.39 2.30
N LEU A 38 -9.68 17.28 1.70
CA LEU A 38 -10.88 17.82 2.34
C LEU A 38 -11.88 16.75 2.73
N LYS A 39 -12.16 15.80 1.83
CA LYS A 39 -13.06 14.67 2.08
C LYS A 39 -12.54 13.77 3.20
N ALA A 40 -11.24 13.41 3.16
CA ALA A 40 -10.62 12.55 4.17
C ALA A 40 -10.73 13.15 5.58
N LYS A 41 -10.52 14.45 5.69
CA LYS A 41 -10.69 15.19 6.94
C LYS A 41 -12.16 15.26 7.38
N LEU A 42 -13.07 15.56 6.45
CA LEU A 42 -14.51 15.68 6.74
C LEU A 42 -15.12 14.37 7.27
N VAL A 43 -14.72 13.23 6.71
CA VAL A 43 -15.24 11.93 7.16
C VAL A 43 -14.44 11.33 8.33
N GLY A 44 -13.45 12.04 8.87
CA GLY A 44 -12.63 11.58 9.99
C GLY A 44 -11.67 10.44 9.65
N ALA A 45 -11.33 10.25 8.37
CA ALA A 45 -10.33 9.25 7.95
C ALA A 45 -8.91 9.67 8.35
N ILE A 46 -8.66 10.96 8.46
CA ILE A 46 -7.42 11.55 8.97
C ILE A 46 -7.75 12.61 10.03
N ASP A 47 -6.86 12.79 10.99
CA ASP A 47 -6.96 13.85 11.99
C ASP A 47 -6.54 15.20 11.40
N GLU A 48 -5.39 15.21 10.70
CA GLU A 48 -4.85 16.41 10.06
C GLU A 48 -4.08 16.05 8.78
N GLU A 49 -3.78 17.09 8.01
CA GLU A 49 -2.89 17.02 6.86
C GLU A 49 -1.44 16.79 7.32
N LEU A 50 -0.73 15.91 6.62
CA LEU A 50 0.67 15.63 6.88
C LEU A 50 1.55 16.79 6.41
N THR A 51 2.28 17.39 7.34
CA THR A 51 3.35 18.36 7.08
C THR A 51 4.72 17.76 7.35
N ASP A 52 5.78 18.38 6.87
CA ASP A 52 7.16 17.91 7.17
C ASP A 52 7.45 17.87 8.68
N GLY A 53 6.93 18.84 9.43
CA GLY A 53 7.06 18.87 10.90
C GLY A 53 6.32 17.72 11.60
N ILE A 54 5.21 17.25 11.04
CA ILE A 54 4.47 16.09 11.55
C ILE A 54 5.17 14.80 11.10
N LEU A 55 5.61 14.73 9.84
CA LEU A 55 6.34 13.57 9.30
C LEU A 55 7.56 13.22 10.17
N ALA A 56 8.30 14.24 10.62
CA ALA A 56 9.45 14.09 11.52
C ALA A 56 9.09 13.47 12.89
N GLN A 57 7.82 13.37 13.23
CA GLN A 57 7.32 12.81 14.49
C GLN A 57 6.59 11.47 14.31
N CYS A 58 6.32 11.07 13.06
CA CYS A 58 5.58 9.84 12.79
C CYS A 58 6.39 8.60 13.17
N ASP A 59 5.73 7.67 13.83
CA ASP A 59 6.31 6.37 14.19
C ASP A 59 6.14 5.37 13.05
N ARG A 60 5.08 5.55 12.25
CA ARG A 60 4.72 4.70 11.11
C ARG A 60 4.37 5.56 9.89
N ILE A 61 4.80 5.10 8.73
CA ILE A 61 4.56 5.77 7.46
C ILE A 61 4.11 4.72 6.45
N ILE A 62 2.87 4.85 5.96
CA ILE A 62 2.28 3.97 4.97
C ILE A 62 2.30 4.68 3.61
N LEU A 63 2.98 4.12 2.63
CA LEU A 63 3.10 4.66 1.28
C LEU A 63 2.16 3.90 0.34
N ALA A 64 0.97 4.45 0.09
CA ALA A 64 -0.02 3.88 -0.82
C ALA A 64 0.05 4.59 -2.19
N LEU A 65 1.24 4.61 -2.76
CA LEU A 65 1.61 5.29 -4.00
C LEU A 65 1.97 4.29 -5.11
N TYR A 66 2.08 4.78 -6.34
CA TYR A 66 2.72 4.03 -7.42
C TYR A 66 4.21 3.82 -7.12
N PRO A 67 4.84 2.76 -7.66
CA PRO A 67 6.23 2.42 -7.34
C PRO A 67 7.22 3.57 -7.53
N GLU A 68 7.12 4.28 -8.66
CA GLU A 68 7.98 5.43 -8.99
C GLU A 68 7.80 6.55 -7.96
N SER A 69 6.53 6.90 -7.67
CA SER A 69 6.20 7.94 -6.70
C SER A 69 6.61 7.58 -5.27
N THR A 70 6.59 6.27 -4.93
CA THR A 70 7.10 5.77 -3.65
C THR A 70 8.60 6.05 -3.50
N VAL A 71 9.39 5.72 -4.53
CA VAL A 71 10.84 5.97 -4.52
C VAL A 71 11.14 7.47 -4.52
N GLU A 72 10.39 8.26 -5.28
CA GLU A 72 10.55 9.71 -5.34
C GLU A 72 10.21 10.37 -4.00
N PHE A 73 9.11 9.97 -3.35
CA PHE A 73 8.75 10.43 -2.01
C PHE A 73 9.88 10.14 -1.01
N LEU A 74 10.39 8.91 -0.99
CA LEU A 74 11.48 8.54 -0.09
C LEU A 74 12.74 9.37 -0.37
N ARG A 75 13.13 9.58 -1.63
CA ARG A 75 14.29 10.42 -1.97
C ARG A 75 14.14 11.87 -1.51
N SER A 76 12.92 12.39 -1.55
CA SER A 76 12.65 13.79 -1.18
C SER A 76 12.46 14.01 0.32
N LYS A 77 12.16 12.95 1.09
CA LYS A 77 11.76 13.07 2.51
C LYS A 77 12.58 12.22 3.48
N ALA A 78 13.51 11.38 2.99
CA ALA A 78 14.27 10.46 3.85
C ALA A 78 15.04 11.13 4.99
N ASP A 79 15.55 12.34 4.79
CA ASP A 79 16.26 13.14 5.78
C ASP A 79 15.33 13.70 6.88
N ILE A 80 14.03 13.79 6.61
CA ILE A 80 13.01 14.27 7.56
C ILE A 80 12.42 13.12 8.37
N ILE A 81 12.41 11.91 7.81
CA ILE A 81 11.82 10.75 8.48
C ILE A 81 12.54 10.48 9.81
N LYS A 82 11.75 10.32 10.87
CA LYS A 82 12.25 10.02 12.22
C LYS A 82 13.11 8.75 12.23
N LYS A 83 14.25 8.80 12.89
CA LYS A 83 15.08 7.60 13.11
C LYS A 83 14.31 6.55 13.89
N GLY A 84 14.37 5.31 13.42
CA GLY A 84 13.61 4.20 13.98
C GLY A 84 12.11 4.19 13.60
N ALA A 85 11.62 5.15 12.81
CA ALA A 85 10.28 5.04 12.23
C ALA A 85 10.20 3.86 11.25
N VAL A 86 9.01 3.28 11.12
CA VAL A 86 8.76 2.17 10.19
C VAL A 86 8.02 2.69 8.97
N VAL A 87 8.64 2.52 7.81
CA VAL A 87 8.04 2.86 6.51
C VAL A 87 7.61 1.59 5.81
N ILE A 88 6.35 1.54 5.38
CA ILE A 88 5.77 0.40 4.68
C ILE A 88 5.16 0.90 3.37
N ASP A 89 5.58 0.36 2.23
CA ASP A 89 4.91 0.62 0.97
C ASP A 89 3.75 -0.36 0.74
N CYS A 90 2.79 0.02 -0.09
CA CYS A 90 1.63 -0.79 -0.44
C CYS A 90 1.54 -1.06 -1.96
N SER A 91 2.61 -0.85 -2.71
CA SER A 91 2.62 -1.01 -4.16
C SER A 91 2.50 -2.48 -4.60
N GLY A 92 2.02 -2.71 -5.80
CA GLY A 92 1.81 -4.04 -6.37
C GLY A 92 3.08 -4.75 -6.88
N VAL A 93 4.24 -4.08 -6.90
CA VAL A 93 5.55 -4.62 -7.28
C VAL A 93 6.57 -4.32 -6.19
N LYS A 94 7.45 -5.28 -5.88
CA LYS A 94 8.41 -5.13 -4.79
C LYS A 94 9.83 -4.86 -5.27
N ARG A 95 10.33 -5.56 -6.25
CA ARG A 95 11.73 -5.44 -6.70
C ARG A 95 12.13 -4.03 -7.09
N TYR A 96 11.21 -3.28 -7.71
CA TYR A 96 11.49 -1.90 -8.13
C TYR A 96 11.73 -0.95 -6.94
N VAL A 97 10.93 -1.11 -5.88
CA VAL A 97 10.97 -0.23 -4.71
C VAL A 97 12.02 -0.69 -3.68
N PHE A 98 12.24 -2.00 -3.57
CA PHE A 98 12.99 -2.61 -2.49
C PHE A 98 14.40 -2.04 -2.31
N THR A 99 15.24 -2.11 -3.35
CA THR A 99 16.65 -1.69 -3.25
C THR A 99 16.78 -0.20 -2.92
N PRO A 100 16.19 0.74 -3.69
CA PRO A 100 16.35 2.17 -3.39
C PRO A 100 15.77 2.56 -2.03
N ALA A 101 14.67 1.92 -1.59
CA ALA A 101 14.07 2.23 -0.29
C ALA A 101 14.95 1.76 0.88
N HIS A 102 15.54 0.56 0.80
CA HIS A 102 16.45 0.05 1.83
C HIS A 102 17.76 0.82 1.91
N GLU A 103 18.32 1.26 0.78
CA GLU A 103 19.49 2.12 0.76
C GLU A 103 19.22 3.44 1.49
N LEU A 104 18.08 4.07 1.24
CA LEU A 104 17.66 5.29 1.92
C LEU A 104 17.39 5.04 3.40
N ALA A 105 16.67 3.96 3.74
CA ALA A 105 16.39 3.58 5.13
C ALA A 105 17.70 3.43 5.93
N LYS A 106 18.65 2.70 5.40
CA LYS A 106 19.96 2.50 6.03
C LYS A 106 20.75 3.80 6.16
N ALA A 107 20.71 4.66 5.15
CA ALA A 107 21.44 5.93 5.17
C ALA A 107 20.87 6.92 6.21
N HIS A 108 19.54 6.93 6.41
CA HIS A 108 18.85 7.90 7.27
C HIS A 108 18.39 7.32 8.61
N GLY A 109 18.47 5.99 8.82
CA GLY A 109 18.24 5.34 10.10
C GLY A 109 16.77 5.08 10.42
N PHE A 110 15.91 4.92 9.41
CA PHE A 110 14.56 4.39 9.56
C PHE A 110 14.48 2.94 9.06
N GLU A 111 13.40 2.23 9.39
CA GLU A 111 13.17 0.87 8.92
C GLU A 111 12.25 0.89 7.69
N PHE A 112 12.57 0.09 6.66
CA PHE A 112 11.70 -0.07 5.50
C PHE A 112 11.29 -1.53 5.32
N ILE A 113 9.99 -1.75 5.12
CA ILE A 113 9.44 -3.07 4.81
C ILE A 113 8.51 -2.93 3.61
N GLY A 114 8.80 -3.68 2.57
CA GLY A 114 7.88 -3.76 1.44
C GLY A 114 6.58 -4.44 1.86
N GLY A 115 5.45 -3.90 1.43
CA GLY A 115 4.13 -4.41 1.69
C GLY A 115 3.30 -4.53 0.42
N HIS A 116 2.31 -5.44 0.43
CA HIS A 116 1.30 -5.54 -0.61
C HIS A 116 -0.01 -6.07 0.00
N PRO A 117 -0.99 -5.21 0.27
CA PRO A 117 -2.30 -5.63 0.72
C PRO A 117 -3.05 -6.33 -0.42
N MET A 118 -3.35 -7.62 -0.25
CA MET A 118 -4.08 -8.43 -1.24
C MET A 118 -5.58 -8.16 -1.10
N ALA A 119 -5.96 -6.91 -1.31
CA ALA A 119 -7.33 -6.42 -1.20
C ALA A 119 -7.60 -5.38 -2.30
N GLY A 120 -8.82 -5.33 -2.77
CA GLY A 120 -9.25 -4.37 -3.76
C GLY A 120 -10.70 -4.60 -4.17
N VAL A 121 -11.26 -3.60 -4.82
CA VAL A 121 -12.57 -3.66 -5.49
C VAL A 121 -12.42 -3.07 -6.87
N GLU A 122 -13.34 -3.34 -7.79
CA GLU A 122 -13.35 -2.83 -9.18
C GLU A 122 -13.70 -1.33 -9.26
N ARG A 123 -13.22 -0.57 -8.29
CA ARG A 123 -13.41 0.88 -8.16
C ARG A 123 -12.12 1.49 -7.63
N TRP A 124 -11.93 2.77 -7.87
CA TRP A 124 -10.72 3.48 -7.46
C TRP A 124 -11.05 4.77 -6.73
N GLY A 125 -10.03 5.40 -6.17
CA GLY A 125 -10.12 6.68 -5.50
C GLY A 125 -10.62 6.60 -4.07
N PHE A 126 -10.56 7.75 -3.39
CA PHE A 126 -10.94 7.87 -1.98
C PHE A 126 -12.41 7.54 -1.72
N ASP A 127 -13.31 7.95 -2.65
CA ASP A 127 -14.75 7.73 -2.49
C ASP A 127 -15.13 6.23 -2.45
N SER A 128 -14.27 5.36 -2.95
CA SER A 128 -14.43 3.90 -2.89
C SER A 128 -13.76 3.26 -1.68
N SER A 129 -13.04 4.02 -0.85
CA SER A 129 -12.32 3.50 0.32
C SER A 129 -13.25 3.27 1.51
N PHE A 130 -12.99 2.21 2.29
CA PHE A 130 -13.74 1.89 3.52
C PHE A 130 -12.87 1.10 4.50
N GLY A 131 -13.09 1.29 5.81
CA GLY A 131 -12.23 0.74 6.87
C GLY A 131 -12.14 -0.79 6.90
N MET A 132 -13.19 -1.49 6.44
CA MET A 132 -13.24 -2.96 6.42
C MET A 132 -12.68 -3.59 5.12
N LEU A 133 -12.07 -2.81 4.21
CA LEU A 133 -11.51 -3.34 2.95
C LEU A 133 -10.57 -4.53 3.17
N PHE A 134 -9.84 -4.52 4.28
CA PHE A 134 -8.79 -5.50 4.58
C PHE A 134 -9.28 -6.70 5.39
N ASN A 135 -10.57 -6.75 5.76
CA ASN A 135 -11.11 -7.84 6.56
C ASN A 135 -10.95 -9.18 5.84
N ASN A 136 -10.23 -10.09 6.51
CA ASN A 136 -9.83 -11.41 6.00
C ASN A 136 -8.89 -11.40 4.78
N ALA A 137 -8.42 -10.24 4.32
CA ALA A 137 -7.40 -10.15 3.27
C ALA A 137 -6.03 -10.60 3.80
N SER A 138 -5.14 -10.99 2.90
CA SER A 138 -3.73 -11.24 3.22
C SER A 138 -2.90 -9.97 3.03
N MET A 139 -2.00 -9.71 3.98
CA MET A 139 -0.91 -8.73 3.78
C MET A 139 0.38 -9.49 3.47
N ILE A 140 1.00 -9.18 2.34
CA ILE A 140 2.32 -9.72 2.01
C ILE A 140 3.36 -8.72 2.48
N LEU A 141 4.38 -9.19 3.20
CA LEU A 141 5.52 -8.39 3.67
C LEU A 141 6.82 -8.92 3.03
N THR A 142 7.65 -7.99 2.62
CA THR A 142 8.99 -8.29 2.08
C THR A 142 10.04 -7.51 2.89
N PRO A 143 10.41 -8.01 4.08
CA PRO A 143 11.48 -7.44 4.89
C PRO A 143 12.84 -7.67 4.26
N ASP A 144 13.85 -6.91 4.67
CA ASP A 144 15.25 -7.23 4.44
C ASP A 144 15.68 -8.43 5.31
N GLY A 145 16.71 -9.17 4.86
CA GLY A 145 17.26 -10.32 5.60
C GLY A 145 17.81 -9.97 6.98
N GLY A 146 18.09 -8.70 7.26
CA GLY A 146 18.54 -8.20 8.56
C GLY A 146 17.43 -7.58 9.43
N THR A 147 16.18 -7.58 8.99
CA THR A 147 15.07 -7.03 9.77
C THR A 147 14.89 -7.75 11.09
N ASP A 148 14.77 -6.99 12.18
CA ASP A 148 14.54 -7.55 13.53
C ASP A 148 13.22 -8.33 13.58
N ILE A 149 13.28 -9.54 14.11
CA ILE A 149 12.12 -10.43 14.28
C ILE A 149 11.07 -9.81 15.20
N ALA A 150 11.48 -9.08 16.24
CA ALA A 150 10.55 -8.40 17.15
C ALA A 150 9.78 -7.29 16.41
N LEU A 151 10.46 -6.50 15.59
CA LEU A 151 9.83 -5.50 14.73
C LEU A 151 8.84 -6.13 13.74
N LEU A 152 9.25 -7.22 13.09
CA LEU A 152 8.37 -7.93 12.15
C LEU A 152 7.12 -8.48 12.85
N HIS A 153 7.27 -8.95 14.09
CA HIS A 153 6.14 -9.40 14.90
C HIS A 153 5.20 -8.24 15.28
N GLU A 154 5.74 -7.07 15.62
CA GLU A 154 4.95 -5.86 15.89
C GLU A 154 4.15 -5.45 14.65
N ILE A 155 4.78 -5.40 13.49
CA ILE A 155 4.12 -5.04 12.23
C ILE A 155 3.03 -6.05 11.85
N LYS A 156 3.30 -7.35 12.04
CA LYS A 156 2.28 -8.39 11.88
C LYS A 156 1.06 -8.13 12.75
N ASN A 157 1.26 -7.89 14.05
CA ASN A 157 0.16 -7.64 14.98
C ASN A 157 -0.60 -6.36 14.63
N MET A 158 0.10 -5.32 14.19
CA MET A 158 -0.50 -4.09 13.70
C MET A 158 -1.46 -4.35 12.53
N PHE A 159 -1.03 -5.09 11.49
CA PHE A 159 -1.90 -5.39 10.36
C PHE A 159 -3.09 -6.30 10.75
N LEU A 160 -2.87 -7.27 11.62
CA LEU A 160 -3.96 -8.09 12.15
C LEU A 160 -4.98 -7.24 12.92
N SER A 161 -4.54 -6.23 13.70
CA SER A 161 -5.44 -5.38 14.48
C SER A 161 -6.32 -4.47 13.61
N ILE A 162 -5.93 -4.17 12.37
CA ILE A 162 -6.71 -3.37 11.44
C ILE A 162 -7.51 -4.21 10.41
N GLY A 163 -7.67 -5.51 10.68
CA GLY A 163 -8.60 -6.39 9.97
C GLY A 163 -7.99 -7.41 9.02
N PHE A 164 -6.67 -7.39 8.75
CA PHE A 164 -6.07 -8.43 7.91
C PHE A 164 -6.23 -9.82 8.55
N GLY A 165 -6.59 -10.80 7.72
CA GLY A 165 -6.77 -12.19 8.18
C GLY A 165 -5.50 -12.99 8.24
N SER A 166 -4.49 -12.64 7.44
CA SER A 166 -3.21 -13.35 7.39
C SER A 166 -2.06 -12.44 6.95
N ILE A 167 -0.85 -12.81 7.40
CA ILE A 167 0.39 -12.14 7.02
C ILE A 167 1.33 -13.18 6.40
N THR A 168 1.79 -12.92 5.18
CA THR A 168 2.74 -13.77 4.46
C THR A 168 4.05 -13.02 4.29
N VAL A 169 5.17 -13.64 4.62
CA VAL A 169 6.52 -13.07 4.47
C VAL A 169 7.25 -13.80 3.35
N VAL A 170 7.74 -13.05 2.36
CA VAL A 170 8.46 -13.59 1.20
C VAL A 170 9.56 -12.61 0.76
N SER A 171 10.48 -13.06 -0.12
CA SER A 171 11.42 -12.13 -0.76
C SER A 171 10.74 -11.29 -1.85
N PRO A 172 11.29 -10.13 -2.21
CA PRO A 172 10.77 -9.30 -3.31
C PRO A 172 10.68 -10.07 -4.65
N GLU A 173 11.66 -10.92 -4.94
CA GLU A 173 11.71 -11.75 -6.16
C GLU A 173 10.60 -12.81 -6.16
N GLN A 174 10.40 -13.46 -5.01
CA GLN A 174 9.34 -14.46 -4.85
C GLN A 174 7.97 -13.80 -4.95
N HIS A 175 7.79 -12.64 -4.33
CA HIS A 175 6.57 -11.84 -4.44
C HIS A 175 6.24 -11.56 -5.91
N ASP A 176 7.13 -10.87 -6.63
CA ASP A 176 6.84 -10.41 -8.00
C ASP A 176 6.60 -11.60 -8.95
N ARG A 177 7.32 -12.70 -8.77
CA ARG A 177 7.10 -13.93 -9.55
C ARG A 177 5.71 -14.52 -9.31
N ILE A 178 5.25 -14.58 -8.05
CA ILE A 178 3.94 -15.14 -7.71
C ILE A 178 2.83 -14.21 -8.21
N ILE A 179 2.95 -12.89 -7.99
CA ILE A 179 1.96 -11.91 -8.43
C ILE A 179 1.85 -11.86 -9.96
N ALA A 180 2.96 -11.99 -10.68
CA ALA A 180 2.94 -12.10 -12.14
C ALA A 180 2.07 -13.29 -12.63
N TYR A 181 2.14 -14.42 -11.93
CA TYR A 181 1.35 -15.60 -12.24
C TYR A 181 -0.10 -15.51 -11.75
N THR A 182 -0.31 -15.20 -10.49
CA THR A 182 -1.64 -15.28 -9.85
C THR A 182 -2.58 -14.13 -10.19
N SER A 183 -2.01 -12.96 -10.52
CA SER A 183 -2.77 -11.75 -10.79
C SER A 183 -2.59 -11.27 -12.23
N GLN A 184 -1.35 -11.03 -12.68
CA GLN A 184 -1.11 -10.34 -13.96
C GLN A 184 -1.36 -11.23 -15.18
N LEU A 185 -1.08 -12.53 -15.09
CA LEU A 185 -1.29 -13.45 -16.22
C LEU A 185 -2.76 -13.48 -16.66
N ALA A 186 -3.70 -13.46 -15.72
CA ALA A 186 -5.13 -13.42 -16.04
C ALA A 186 -5.50 -12.18 -16.87
N HIS A 187 -4.95 -11.00 -16.48
CA HIS A 187 -5.16 -9.75 -17.23
C HIS A 187 -4.51 -9.78 -18.62
N VAL A 188 -3.33 -10.38 -18.74
CA VAL A 188 -2.65 -10.54 -20.05
C VAL A 188 -3.48 -11.44 -20.96
N VAL A 189 -3.97 -12.57 -20.44
CA VAL A 189 -4.80 -13.50 -21.23
C VAL A 189 -6.10 -12.84 -21.66
N ALA A 190 -6.82 -12.17 -20.75
CA ALA A 190 -8.05 -11.46 -21.07
C ALA A 190 -7.82 -10.35 -22.10
N SER A 191 -6.74 -9.58 -21.95
CA SER A 191 -6.38 -8.52 -22.91
C SER A 191 -6.02 -9.09 -24.28
N ALA A 192 -5.28 -10.20 -24.34
CA ALA A 192 -4.95 -10.87 -25.60
C ALA A 192 -6.19 -11.43 -26.30
N TYR A 193 -7.10 -11.98 -25.50
CA TYR A 193 -8.38 -12.52 -26.01
C TYR A 193 -9.24 -11.43 -26.65
N ILE A 194 -9.47 -10.30 -25.96
CA ILE A 194 -10.28 -9.19 -26.47
C ILE A 194 -9.63 -8.51 -27.69
N LYS A 195 -8.29 -8.45 -27.74
CA LYS A 195 -7.54 -7.88 -28.87
C LYS A 195 -7.39 -8.81 -30.05
N SER A 196 -7.87 -10.06 -29.97
CA SER A 196 -7.83 -11.00 -31.09
C SER A 196 -8.70 -10.49 -32.24
N PRO A 197 -8.21 -10.53 -33.52
CA PRO A 197 -9.04 -10.19 -34.66
C PRO A 197 -10.36 -10.98 -34.69
N THR A 198 -10.32 -12.24 -34.33
CA THR A 198 -11.50 -13.12 -34.25
C THR A 198 -12.55 -12.60 -33.23
N ALA A 199 -12.13 -12.02 -32.11
CA ALA A 199 -13.05 -11.46 -31.13
C ALA A 199 -13.83 -10.25 -31.69
N LEU A 200 -13.22 -9.50 -32.60
CA LEU A 200 -13.85 -8.35 -33.28
C LEU A 200 -14.84 -8.76 -34.39
N GLU A 201 -14.65 -9.93 -34.96
CA GLU A 201 -15.46 -10.44 -36.07
C GLU A 201 -16.73 -11.19 -35.61
N HIS A 202 -16.76 -11.71 -34.39
CA HIS A 202 -17.79 -12.64 -33.90
C HIS A 202 -18.73 -12.04 -32.81
N THR A 203 -19.09 -10.77 -32.94
CA THR A 203 -20.12 -10.18 -32.10
C THR A 203 -21.47 -10.86 -32.33
N GLY A 204 -21.97 -11.61 -31.37
CA GLY A 204 -23.27 -12.27 -31.39
C GLY A 204 -23.24 -13.81 -31.38
N MET A 205 -22.05 -14.42 -31.41
CA MET A 205 -21.87 -15.87 -31.26
C MET A 205 -21.25 -16.27 -29.90
N SER A 206 -21.24 -15.36 -28.94
CA SER A 206 -20.63 -15.60 -27.65
C SER A 206 -21.65 -16.11 -26.63
N ALA A 207 -21.23 -17.06 -25.81
CA ALA A 207 -21.98 -17.51 -24.66
C ALA A 207 -21.91 -16.49 -23.50
N VAL A 208 -22.72 -16.66 -22.47
CA VAL A 208 -22.78 -15.76 -21.29
C VAL A 208 -21.44 -15.64 -20.53
N SER A 209 -20.54 -16.58 -20.75
CA SER A 209 -19.19 -16.61 -20.15
C SER A 209 -18.13 -15.79 -20.93
N TYR A 210 -18.55 -15.07 -21.97
CA TYR A 210 -17.64 -14.29 -22.81
C TYR A 210 -17.46 -12.86 -22.27
#